data_c8a2a06d4a8ee37af2c9280752fc1720
#
_entry.id   c8a2a06d4a8ee37af2c9280752fc1720
#
_cell.length_a   1.000
_cell.length_b   1.000
_cell.length_c   1.000
_cell.angle_alpha   90.00
_cell.angle_beta   90.00
_cell.angle_gamma   90.00
#
_symmetry.space_group_name_H-M   'P 1'
#
loop_
_entity.id
_entity.type
_entity.pdbx_description
1 polymer ?
#
loop_
_entity_poly.entity_id
_entity_poly.type
_entity_poly.pdbx_seq_one_letter_code
_entity_poly.pdbx_strand_id
1 'polypeptide(L)'
;MRERSRRWKTASRFAALGASLAVTVAFMPLRAPAANDLHLQLERSEPAADSTVHETPAEIRLWFTQSPQIDGTSVRVLPVGGEPLETGDARLAEADDRLVLASLAAPLANGRYEVSWRAMARDGHVVRGTFEFRVDIAR
;
A
#
# COMPACT_ATOMS: atom_id res chain seq x y z
N MET A 1 -7.12 -23.62 96.61
CA MET A 1 -7.53 -24.54 95.54
C MET A 1 -7.40 -23.82 94.26
N ARG A 2 -6.46 -24.11 93.60
CA ARG A 2 -5.89 -24.13 92.27
C ARG A 2 -6.84 -23.62 91.21
N GLU A 3 -6.53 -22.44 90.65
CA GLU A 3 -7.03 -21.95 89.37
C GLU A 3 -5.90 -21.76 88.37
N ARG A 4 -5.95 -22.47 87.34
CA ARG A 4 -4.90 -22.39 86.25
C ARG A 4 -5.33 -21.36 85.25
N SER A 5 -4.55 -20.31 85.19
CA SER A 5 -4.62 -19.30 84.11
C SER A 5 -4.17 -19.87 82.76
N ARG A 6 -5.05 -19.93 81.83
CA ARG A 6 -4.72 -20.20 80.43
C ARG A 6 -4.43 -18.90 79.70
N ARG A 7 -3.20 -18.71 79.38
CA ARG A 7 -2.75 -17.57 78.58
C ARG A 7 -3.09 -17.89 77.13
N TRP A 8 -3.90 -17.08 76.50
CA TRP A 8 -4.21 -17.13 75.09
C TRP A 8 -3.16 -16.33 74.35
N LYS A 9 -2.39 -17.00 73.46
CA LYS A 9 -1.44 -16.38 72.57
C LYS A 9 -2.18 -16.02 71.27
N THR A 10 -2.40 -14.73 71.05
CA THR A 10 -2.88 -14.19 69.79
C THR A 10 -1.72 -14.20 68.80
N ALA A 11 -1.83 -15.04 67.77
CA ALA A 11 -0.93 -15.10 66.63
C ALA A 11 -1.42 -14.09 65.57
N SER A 12 -0.70 -12.98 65.45
CA SER A 12 -0.88 -12.04 64.32
C SER A 12 -0.38 -12.65 63.02
N ARG A 13 -1.31 -12.87 62.10
CA ARG A 13 -0.99 -13.26 60.74
C ARG A 13 -0.84 -11.96 59.93
N PHE A 14 0.40 -11.58 59.64
CA PHE A 14 0.68 -10.58 58.61
C PHE A 14 0.47 -11.23 57.25
N ALA A 15 -0.60 -10.87 56.54
CA ALA A 15 -0.80 -11.20 55.14
C ALA A 15 -0.01 -10.19 54.29
N ALA A 16 1.13 -10.61 53.73
CA ALA A 16 1.86 -9.84 52.73
C ALA A 16 1.10 -9.96 51.39
N LEU A 17 0.44 -8.88 50.96
CA LEU A 17 -0.02 -8.76 49.61
C LEU A 17 1.17 -8.48 48.69
N GLY A 18 1.65 -9.51 48.03
CA GLY A 18 2.58 -9.38 46.89
C GLY A 18 1.84 -8.91 45.66
N ALA A 19 1.94 -7.63 45.31
CA ALA A 19 1.50 -7.12 44.03
C ALA A 19 2.48 -7.56 42.93
N SER A 20 2.15 -8.64 42.23
CA SER A 20 2.88 -9.05 41.02
C SER A 20 2.51 -8.08 39.90
N LEU A 21 3.44 -7.17 39.56
CA LEU A 21 3.35 -6.33 38.38
C LEU A 21 3.68 -7.21 37.15
N ALA A 22 2.65 -7.72 36.46
CA ALA A 22 2.81 -8.40 35.20
C ALA A 22 3.14 -7.38 34.12
N VAL A 23 4.42 -7.24 33.77
CA VAL A 23 4.85 -6.47 32.60
C VAL A 23 4.49 -7.27 31.35
N THR A 24 3.36 -6.92 30.75
CA THR A 24 2.98 -7.44 29.41
C THR A 24 3.86 -6.74 28.39
N VAL A 25 4.94 -7.39 27.97
CA VAL A 25 5.72 -6.98 26.80
C VAL A 25 4.84 -7.27 25.59
N ALA A 26 4.22 -6.22 25.02
CA ALA A 26 3.54 -6.30 23.74
C ALA A 26 4.59 -6.62 22.68
N PHE A 27 4.63 -7.88 22.24
CA PHE A 27 5.42 -8.31 21.10
C PHE A 27 4.75 -7.72 19.85
N MET A 28 5.19 -6.52 19.42
CA MET A 28 4.86 -6.02 18.10
C MET A 28 5.56 -6.93 17.09
N PRO A 29 4.82 -7.64 16.21
CA PRO A 29 5.47 -8.40 15.16
C PRO A 29 6.19 -7.40 14.25
N LEU A 30 7.51 -7.46 14.23
CA LEU A 30 8.31 -6.82 13.19
C LEU A 30 7.82 -7.43 11.88
N ARG A 31 7.09 -6.62 11.09
CA ARG A 31 6.68 -7.03 9.76
C ARG A 31 7.95 -7.14 8.92
N ALA A 32 8.43 -8.34 8.69
CA ALA A 32 9.50 -8.58 7.74
C ALA A 32 9.03 -8.05 6.37
N PRO A 33 9.89 -7.32 5.63
CA PRO A 33 9.57 -6.97 4.26
C PRO A 33 9.23 -8.25 3.50
N ALA A 34 8.08 -8.25 2.82
CA ALA A 34 7.66 -9.40 2.04
C ALA A 34 8.73 -9.66 0.97
N ALA A 35 9.10 -10.93 0.75
CA ALA A 35 10.11 -11.34 -0.23
C ALA A 35 9.79 -10.89 -1.68
N ASN A 36 8.62 -10.28 -1.90
CA ASN A 36 8.17 -9.70 -3.16
C ASN A 36 8.87 -8.37 -3.52
N ASP A 37 9.54 -7.72 -2.56
CA ASP A 37 10.25 -6.44 -2.80
C ASP A 37 11.52 -6.61 -3.66
N LEU A 38 11.90 -7.85 -3.99
CA LEU A 38 13.06 -8.14 -4.83
C LEU A 38 12.74 -8.11 -6.34
N HIS A 39 11.47 -8.06 -6.71
CA HIS A 39 11.02 -8.04 -8.12
C HIS A 39 10.26 -6.77 -8.43
N LEU A 40 10.46 -6.26 -9.65
CA LEU A 40 9.68 -5.13 -10.16
C LEU A 40 8.20 -5.52 -10.27
N GLN A 41 7.33 -4.82 -9.54
CA GLN A 41 5.88 -5.00 -9.55
C GLN A 41 5.18 -3.65 -9.46
N LEU A 42 3.98 -3.55 -10.03
CA LEU A 42 3.11 -2.40 -9.79
C LEU A 42 2.54 -2.51 -8.36
N GLU A 43 2.80 -1.49 -7.56
CA GLU A 43 2.38 -1.40 -6.16
C GLU A 43 1.06 -0.61 -6.03
N ARG A 44 0.94 0.47 -6.80
CA ARG A 44 -0.21 1.38 -6.75
C ARG A 44 -0.36 2.14 -8.06
N SER A 45 -1.57 2.56 -8.37
CA SER A 45 -1.87 3.44 -9.52
C SER A 45 -2.78 4.60 -9.14
N GLU A 46 -2.71 5.67 -9.88
CA GLU A 46 -3.71 6.75 -9.91
C GLU A 46 -4.06 7.08 -11.37
N PRO A 47 -5.33 6.95 -11.77
CA PRO A 47 -6.44 6.42 -10.97
C PRO A 47 -6.20 5.01 -10.44
N ALA A 48 -6.78 4.68 -9.26
CA ALA A 48 -6.66 3.35 -8.69
C ALA A 48 -7.41 2.31 -9.54
N ALA A 49 -6.94 1.08 -9.57
CA ALA A 49 -7.63 -0.03 -10.20
C ALA A 49 -9.06 -0.17 -9.65
N ASP A 50 -10.01 -0.43 -10.53
CA ASP A 50 -11.44 -0.59 -10.24
C ASP A 50 -12.13 0.62 -9.57
N SER A 51 -11.47 1.80 -9.59
CA SER A 51 -12.02 3.02 -9.01
C SER A 51 -12.91 3.80 -9.97
N THR A 52 -13.74 4.68 -9.42
CA THR A 52 -14.45 5.73 -10.16
C THR A 52 -13.88 7.08 -9.74
N VAL A 53 -13.48 7.88 -10.73
CA VAL A 53 -13.01 9.25 -10.52
C VAL A 53 -14.07 10.23 -11.01
N HIS A 54 -14.24 11.33 -10.29
CA HIS A 54 -15.22 12.38 -10.60
C HIS A 54 -14.60 13.63 -11.23
N GLU A 55 -13.31 13.55 -11.51
CA GLU A 55 -12.54 14.54 -12.25
C GLU A 55 -11.70 13.83 -13.30
N THR A 56 -11.48 14.48 -14.43
CA THR A 56 -10.61 13.91 -15.46
C THR A 56 -9.15 13.94 -14.98
N PRO A 57 -8.43 12.80 -14.94
CA PRO A 57 -7.02 12.81 -14.62
C PRO A 57 -6.22 13.50 -15.75
N ALA A 58 -5.23 14.29 -15.40
CA ALA A 58 -4.30 14.89 -16.36
C ALA A 58 -3.19 13.91 -16.78
N GLU A 59 -2.90 12.95 -15.93
CA GLU A 59 -1.85 11.94 -16.14
C GLU A 59 -2.19 10.63 -15.43
N ILE A 60 -1.61 9.55 -15.90
CA ILE A 60 -1.60 8.25 -15.22
C ILE A 60 -0.33 8.18 -14.38
N ARG A 61 -0.46 7.76 -13.14
CA ARG A 61 0.62 7.58 -12.17
C ARG A 61 0.73 6.13 -11.76
N LEU A 62 1.91 5.56 -11.88
CA LEU A 62 2.19 4.16 -11.56
C LEU A 62 3.37 4.07 -10.60
N TRP A 63 3.15 3.60 -9.37
CA TRP A 63 4.21 3.34 -8.40
C TRP A 63 4.62 1.87 -8.47
N PHE A 64 5.91 1.66 -8.62
CA PHE A 64 6.51 0.35 -8.66
C PHE A 64 7.29 0.06 -7.37
N THR A 65 7.52 -1.21 -7.08
CA THR A 65 8.35 -1.67 -5.96
C THR A 65 9.81 -1.25 -6.09
N GLN A 66 10.27 -1.03 -7.33
CA GLN A 66 11.64 -0.61 -7.68
C GLN A 66 11.58 0.41 -8.84
N SER A 67 12.66 1.17 -9.01
CA SER A 67 12.82 2.07 -10.15
C SER A 67 12.93 1.29 -11.47
N PRO A 68 11.97 1.44 -12.41
CA PRO A 68 12.07 0.81 -13.72
C PRO A 68 13.05 1.55 -14.65
N GLN A 69 13.54 0.87 -15.67
CA GLN A 69 14.25 1.50 -16.78
C GLN A 69 13.24 2.19 -17.70
N ILE A 70 13.34 3.51 -17.81
CA ILE A 70 12.31 4.29 -18.53
C ILE A 70 12.26 3.99 -20.02
N ASP A 71 13.39 3.75 -20.69
CA ASP A 71 13.45 3.43 -22.12
C ASP A 71 12.72 2.12 -22.48
N GLY A 72 12.53 1.24 -21.49
CA GLY A 72 11.78 0.00 -21.64
C GLY A 72 10.38 0.04 -21.04
N THR A 73 9.91 1.22 -20.60
CA THR A 73 8.64 1.39 -19.90
C THR A 73 7.65 2.17 -20.77
N SER A 74 6.39 1.72 -20.81
CA SER A 74 5.33 2.39 -21.57
C SER A 74 3.99 2.25 -20.85
N VAL A 75 3.13 3.24 -21.07
CA VAL A 75 1.77 3.30 -20.56
C VAL A 75 0.83 3.66 -21.72
N ARG A 76 -0.29 2.98 -21.81
CA ARG A 76 -1.34 3.25 -22.80
C ARG A 76 -2.69 3.28 -22.09
N VAL A 77 -3.57 4.16 -22.56
CA VAL A 77 -4.93 4.29 -22.07
C VAL A 77 -5.90 4.04 -23.22
N LEU A 78 -6.87 3.17 -23.01
CA LEU A 78 -7.88 2.83 -24.00
C LEU A 78 -9.27 2.98 -23.39
N PRO A 79 -10.21 3.65 -24.07
CA PRO A 79 -11.63 3.47 -23.76
C PRO A 79 -11.98 1.98 -23.95
N VAL A 80 -12.75 1.40 -23.05
CA VAL A 80 -13.17 -0.01 -23.19
C VAL A 80 -13.96 -0.19 -24.50
N GLY A 81 -13.42 -0.99 -25.41
CA GLY A 81 -13.99 -1.20 -26.74
C GLY A 81 -13.65 -0.10 -27.77
N GLY A 82 -12.71 0.80 -27.47
CA GLY A 82 -12.25 1.87 -28.34
C GLY A 82 -10.78 1.75 -28.73
N GLU A 83 -10.32 2.75 -29.46
CA GLU A 83 -8.92 2.86 -29.88
C GLU A 83 -8.05 3.49 -28.78
N PRO A 84 -6.74 3.18 -28.74
CA PRO A 84 -5.80 3.80 -27.81
C PRO A 84 -5.82 5.32 -27.89
N LEU A 85 -5.86 5.96 -26.75
CA LEU A 85 -5.74 7.42 -26.66
C LEU A 85 -4.28 7.82 -26.78
N GLU A 86 -4.05 9.04 -27.27
CA GLU A 86 -2.71 9.62 -27.29
C GLU A 86 -2.26 9.92 -25.87
N THR A 87 -1.14 9.31 -25.48
CA THR A 87 -0.47 9.53 -24.18
C THR A 87 0.94 10.07 -24.45
N GLY A 88 1.41 10.93 -23.58
CA GLY A 88 2.83 11.33 -23.59
C GLY A 88 3.73 10.14 -23.24
N ASP A 89 5.02 10.29 -23.56
CA ASP A 89 6.04 9.32 -23.18
C ASP A 89 6.06 9.10 -21.67
N ALA A 90 6.28 7.86 -21.28
CA ALA A 90 6.46 7.53 -19.88
C ALA A 90 7.74 8.20 -19.34
N ARG A 91 7.67 8.81 -18.16
CA ARG A 91 8.79 9.47 -17.50
C ARG A 91 8.82 9.14 -16.02
N LEU A 92 9.98 9.17 -15.40
CA LEU A 92 10.10 9.09 -13.94
C LEU A 92 9.77 10.43 -13.31
N ALA A 93 9.16 10.41 -12.13
CA ALA A 93 8.97 11.62 -11.35
C ALA A 93 10.32 12.06 -10.74
N GLU A 94 10.55 13.38 -10.68
CA GLU A 94 11.82 13.92 -10.14
C GLU A 94 12.05 13.57 -8.67
N ALA A 95 10.97 13.50 -7.88
CA ALA A 95 11.05 13.26 -6.44
C ALA A 95 11.00 11.78 -6.05
N ASP A 96 10.60 10.88 -6.96
CA ASP A 96 10.46 9.44 -6.69
C ASP A 96 10.73 8.65 -7.98
N ASP A 97 11.88 8.02 -8.06
CA ASP A 97 12.30 7.23 -9.23
C ASP A 97 11.53 5.92 -9.42
N ARG A 98 10.66 5.56 -8.47
CA ARG A 98 9.73 4.43 -8.59
C ARG A 98 8.37 4.86 -9.17
N LEU A 99 8.11 6.15 -9.27
CA LEU A 99 6.90 6.71 -9.83
C LEU A 99 7.07 7.00 -11.31
N VAL A 100 6.30 6.28 -12.13
CA VAL A 100 6.18 6.52 -13.59
C VAL A 100 4.95 7.38 -13.85
N LEU A 101 5.12 8.40 -14.68
CA LEU A 101 4.09 9.34 -15.11
C LEU A 101 3.88 9.22 -16.61
N ALA A 102 2.62 9.23 -17.05
CA ALA A 102 2.24 9.34 -18.45
C ALA A 102 1.10 10.36 -18.60
N SER A 103 1.37 11.47 -19.27
CA SER A 103 0.40 12.53 -19.47
C SER A 103 -0.67 12.12 -20.47
N LEU A 104 -1.91 12.59 -20.27
CA LEU A 104 -2.98 12.44 -21.25
C LEU A 104 -3.02 13.68 -22.14
N ALA A 105 -3.12 13.48 -23.46
CA ALA A 105 -3.15 14.57 -24.42
C ALA A 105 -4.44 15.39 -24.37
N ALA A 106 -5.54 14.80 -23.91
CA ALA A 106 -6.85 15.43 -23.77
C ALA A 106 -7.60 14.92 -22.53
N PRO A 107 -8.55 15.73 -22.00
CA PRO A 107 -9.46 15.29 -20.95
C PRO A 107 -10.26 14.06 -21.34
N LEU A 108 -10.45 13.13 -20.41
CA LEU A 108 -11.26 11.93 -20.63
C LEU A 108 -12.74 12.24 -20.49
N ALA A 109 -13.56 11.71 -21.39
CA ALA A 109 -15.01 11.74 -21.27
C ALA A 109 -15.51 10.71 -20.22
N ASN A 110 -16.78 10.82 -19.81
CA ASN A 110 -17.40 9.80 -18.97
C ASN A 110 -17.35 8.43 -19.65
N GLY A 111 -16.87 7.41 -18.95
CA GLY A 111 -16.72 6.07 -19.51
C GLY A 111 -15.79 5.20 -18.70
N ARG A 112 -15.58 3.96 -19.17
CA ARG A 112 -14.58 3.04 -18.62
C ARG A 112 -13.34 3.06 -19.49
N TYR A 113 -12.20 3.02 -18.82
CA TYR A 113 -10.88 3.04 -19.45
C TYR A 113 -10.03 1.90 -18.93
N GLU A 114 -9.29 1.27 -19.82
CA GLU A 114 -8.23 0.32 -19.49
C GLU A 114 -6.88 1.05 -19.57
N VAL A 115 -6.05 0.85 -18.56
CA VAL A 115 -4.64 1.23 -18.58
C VAL A 115 -3.83 -0.04 -18.81
N SER A 116 -3.10 -0.08 -19.91
CA SER A 116 -2.13 -1.13 -20.22
C SER A 116 -0.72 -0.58 -20.01
N TRP A 117 0.09 -1.28 -19.24
CA TRP A 117 1.44 -0.85 -18.93
C TRP A 117 2.47 -1.97 -19.13
N ARG A 118 3.68 -1.54 -19.43
CA ARG A 118 4.87 -2.36 -19.54
C ARG A 118 5.99 -1.65 -18.79
N ALA A 119 6.74 -2.36 -17.97
CA ALA A 119 7.89 -1.82 -17.26
C ALA A 119 9.06 -2.79 -17.36
N MET A 120 10.27 -2.25 -17.48
CA MET A 120 11.51 -3.02 -17.55
C MET A 120 12.29 -2.86 -16.25
N ALA A 121 12.63 -3.97 -15.62
CA ALA A 121 13.52 -3.98 -14.46
C ALA A 121 14.97 -3.71 -14.87
N ARG A 122 15.82 -3.34 -13.90
CA ARG A 122 17.24 -3.03 -14.14
C ARG A 122 18.03 -4.21 -14.72
N ASP A 123 17.60 -5.44 -14.46
CA ASP A 123 18.19 -6.66 -15.01
C ASP A 123 17.67 -7.03 -16.41
N GLY A 124 16.80 -6.19 -16.99
CA GLY A 124 16.20 -6.37 -18.31
C GLY A 124 14.93 -7.20 -18.34
N HIS A 125 14.47 -7.77 -17.21
CA HIS A 125 13.18 -8.44 -17.17
C HIS A 125 12.04 -7.45 -17.40
N VAL A 126 11.03 -7.90 -18.16
CA VAL A 126 9.86 -7.08 -18.50
C VAL A 126 8.64 -7.63 -17.79
N VAL A 127 7.97 -6.76 -17.04
CA VAL A 127 6.65 -7.01 -16.46
C VAL A 127 5.59 -6.20 -17.20
N ARG A 128 4.37 -6.72 -17.23
CA ARG A 128 3.22 -6.11 -17.91
C ARG A 128 1.98 -6.32 -17.07
N GLY A 129 1.03 -5.40 -17.21
CA GLY A 129 -0.27 -5.56 -16.59
C GLY A 129 -1.29 -4.61 -17.20
N THR A 130 -2.54 -4.83 -16.82
CA THR A 130 -3.67 -3.97 -17.15
C THR A 130 -4.52 -3.76 -15.90
N PHE A 131 -5.21 -2.63 -15.85
CA PHE A 131 -6.28 -2.37 -14.89
C PHE A 131 -7.30 -1.43 -15.51
N GLU A 132 -8.51 -1.41 -14.98
CA GLU A 132 -9.56 -0.51 -15.43
C GLU A 132 -9.85 0.53 -14.36
N PHE A 133 -10.38 1.68 -14.81
CA PHE A 133 -11.01 2.70 -13.97
C PHE A 133 -12.18 3.33 -14.73
N ARG A 134 -13.02 4.05 -14.01
CA ARG A 134 -14.18 4.75 -14.57
C ARG A 134 -14.06 6.24 -14.34
N VAL A 135 -14.39 7.01 -15.36
CA VAL A 135 -14.61 8.46 -15.26
C VAL A 135 -16.13 8.71 -15.22
N ASP A 136 -16.59 9.44 -14.20
CA ASP A 136 -17.99 9.80 -14.01
C ASP A 136 -18.09 11.23 -13.47
N ILE A 137 -17.96 12.19 -14.40
CA ILE A 137 -17.99 13.61 -14.10
C ILE A 137 -19.45 14.05 -14.08
N ALA A 138 -19.89 14.62 -12.96
CA ALA A 138 -21.22 15.21 -12.86
C ALA A 138 -21.37 16.35 -13.88
N ARG A 139 -22.52 16.39 -14.57
CA ARG A 139 -22.88 17.43 -15.51
C ARG A 139 -23.61 18.57 -14.79
#